data_c4733dc655254ea4e2fab65c3214f509
#
_entry.id   c4733dc655254ea4e2fab65c3214f509
#
_cell.length_a   1.000
_cell.length_b   1.000
_cell.length_c   1.000
_cell.angle_alpha   90.00
_cell.angle_beta   90.00
_cell.angle_gamma   90.00
#
_symmetry.space_group_name_H-M   'P 1'
#
loop_
_entity.id
_entity.type
_entity.pdbx_description
1 polymer ?
#
loop_
_entity_poly.entity_id
_entity_poly.type
_entity_poly.pdbx_seq_one_letter_code
_entity_poly.pdbx_strand_id
1 'polypeptide(L)'
;MTRALLIGKEPAAELGYDYVAEPPYDTVVIGSLTLSQLLRFREERVLSALAEGKPVYLYTPGLPEAPKNRMLSGSLASAQRELKNWGVLFTDGGRK
;
A
#
# COMPACT_ATOMS: atom_id res chain seq x y z
N MET A 1 -14.98 0.85 -14.93
CA MET A 1 -13.76 1.24 -14.19
C MET A 1 -13.64 0.40 -12.94
N THR A 2 -12.44 -0.04 -12.63
CA THR A 2 -12.22 -0.90 -11.48
C THR A 2 -12.34 -0.12 -10.18
N ARG A 3 -13.08 -0.67 -9.23
CA ARG A 3 -13.21 -0.05 -7.92
C ARG A 3 -12.07 -0.50 -7.03
N ALA A 4 -11.43 0.46 -6.37
CA ALA A 4 -10.30 0.20 -5.50
C ALA A 4 -10.53 0.86 -4.14
N LEU A 5 -10.32 0.08 -3.09
CA LEU A 5 -10.33 0.65 -1.74
C LEU A 5 -9.05 1.44 -1.56
N LEU A 6 -9.18 2.68 -1.14
CA LEU A 6 -8.02 3.55 -0.93
C LEU A 6 -7.63 3.53 0.54
N ILE A 7 -6.37 3.19 0.79
CA ILE A 7 -5.78 3.24 2.13
C ILE A 7 -4.79 4.38 2.14
N GLY A 8 -4.93 5.27 3.10
CA GLY A 8 -4.05 6.42 3.19
C GLY A 8 -4.46 7.52 2.23
N LYS A 9 -3.49 8.31 1.82
CA LYS A 9 -3.74 9.45 0.96
C LYS A 9 -3.76 9.02 -0.50
N GLU A 10 -4.65 9.63 -1.28
CA GLU A 10 -4.77 9.30 -2.69
C GLU A 10 -3.46 9.57 -3.42
N PRO A 11 -3.01 8.62 -4.27
CA PRO A 11 -1.78 8.83 -5.04
C PRO A 11 -1.88 10.03 -5.96
N ALA A 12 -0.77 10.73 -6.14
CA ALA A 12 -0.73 11.86 -7.06
C ALA A 12 -0.83 11.40 -8.50
N ALA A 13 -0.36 10.18 -8.78
CA ALA A 13 -0.40 9.65 -10.14
C ALA A 13 -1.79 9.08 -10.44
N GLU A 14 -2.20 9.22 -11.71
CA GLU A 14 -3.46 8.67 -12.17
C GLU A 14 -3.28 7.18 -12.41
N LEU A 15 -3.91 6.37 -11.57
CA LEU A 15 -3.78 4.92 -11.67
C LEU A 15 -4.97 4.26 -12.35
N GLY A 16 -6.00 5.03 -12.67
CA GLY A 16 -7.14 4.51 -13.42
C GLY A 16 -8.16 3.77 -12.57
N TYR A 17 -8.17 4.00 -11.28
CA TYR A 17 -9.13 3.37 -10.39
C TYR A 17 -10.21 4.32 -9.94
N ASP A 18 -11.36 3.75 -9.64
CA ASP A 18 -12.47 4.46 -9.02
C ASP A 18 -12.35 4.19 -7.50
N TYR A 19 -11.80 5.15 -6.76
CA TYR A 19 -11.52 4.94 -5.34
C TYR A 19 -12.80 4.99 -4.52
N VAL A 20 -12.95 4.00 -3.65
CA VAL A 20 -14.12 3.89 -2.78
C VAL A 20 -13.65 3.67 -1.35
N ALA A 21 -14.53 3.94 -0.40
CA ALA A 21 -14.22 3.74 1.01
C ALA A 21 -14.86 2.48 1.58
N GLU A 22 -15.82 1.91 0.84
CA GLU A 22 -16.56 0.76 1.31
C GLU A 22 -16.75 -0.25 0.20
N PRO A 23 -16.95 -1.53 0.56
CA PRO A 23 -17.20 -2.55 -0.46
C PRO A 23 -18.51 -2.24 -1.23
N PRO A 24 -18.63 -2.77 -2.44
CA PRO A 24 -17.71 -3.73 -3.06
C PRO A 24 -16.52 -3.04 -3.75
N TYR A 25 -15.38 -3.71 -3.73
CA TYR A 25 -14.22 -3.29 -4.49
C TYR A 25 -13.45 -4.54 -4.92
N ASP A 26 -12.69 -4.42 -6.01
CA ASP A 26 -11.96 -5.54 -6.57
C ASP A 26 -10.47 -5.46 -6.28
N THR A 27 -10.00 -4.29 -5.87
CA THR A 27 -8.57 -4.01 -5.71
C THR A 27 -8.40 -3.13 -4.48
N VAL A 28 -7.20 -3.17 -3.91
CA VAL A 28 -6.84 -2.26 -2.81
C VAL A 28 -5.61 -1.48 -3.24
N VAL A 29 -5.64 -0.17 -3.04
CA VAL A 29 -4.52 0.70 -3.35
C VAL A 29 -4.10 1.41 -2.07
N ILE A 30 -2.83 1.27 -1.72
CA ILE A 30 -2.25 1.97 -0.58
C ILE A 30 -1.50 3.16 -1.14
N GLY A 31 -2.07 4.36 -0.93
CA GLY A 31 -1.55 5.57 -1.56
C GLY A 31 -0.31 6.10 -0.89
N SER A 32 -0.41 6.45 0.37
CA SER A 32 0.76 6.92 1.10
C SER A 32 0.59 6.61 2.57
N LEU A 33 1.70 6.34 3.23
CA LEU A 33 1.71 6.00 4.64
C LEU A 33 2.82 6.79 5.32
N THR A 34 2.59 7.18 6.58
CA THR A 34 3.67 7.71 7.39
C THR A 34 4.54 6.55 7.85
N LEU A 35 5.73 6.88 8.34
CA LEU A 35 6.63 5.84 8.87
C LEU A 35 5.95 5.04 9.97
N SER A 36 5.26 5.73 10.87
CA SER A 36 4.56 5.07 11.96
C SER A 36 3.49 4.13 11.45
N GLN A 37 2.71 4.56 10.47
CA GLN A 37 1.67 3.71 9.89
C GLN A 37 2.25 2.47 9.23
N LEU A 38 3.35 2.64 8.51
CA LEU A 38 3.97 1.53 7.79
C LEU A 38 4.54 0.50 8.77
N LEU A 39 5.20 0.95 9.81
CA LEU A 39 5.81 0.04 10.78
C LEU A 39 4.78 -0.75 11.58
N ARG A 40 3.58 -0.20 11.73
CA ARG A 40 2.51 -0.86 12.47
C ARG A 40 1.39 -1.33 11.55
N PHE A 41 1.71 -1.55 10.29
CA PHE A 41 0.69 -1.82 9.30
C PHE A 41 0.02 -3.16 9.56
N ARG A 42 -1.22 -3.11 9.99
CA ARG A 42 -2.06 -4.30 10.23
C ARG A 42 -3.49 -3.97 9.84
N GLU A 43 -3.65 -3.39 8.65
CA GLU A 43 -4.96 -2.99 8.16
C GLU A 43 -5.78 -4.22 7.83
N GLU A 44 -6.85 -4.41 8.57
CA GLU A 44 -7.69 -5.61 8.43
C GLU A 44 -8.25 -5.75 7.02
N ARG A 45 -8.65 -4.64 6.41
CA ARG A 45 -9.22 -4.68 5.06
C ARG A 45 -8.20 -5.15 4.05
N VAL A 46 -6.94 -4.76 4.23
CA VAL A 46 -5.87 -5.22 3.35
C VAL A 46 -5.60 -6.69 3.55
N LEU A 47 -5.55 -7.13 4.80
CA LEU A 47 -5.31 -8.54 5.09
C LEU A 47 -6.44 -9.40 4.54
N SER A 48 -7.68 -8.94 4.66
CA SER A 48 -8.82 -9.66 4.10
C SER A 48 -8.73 -9.76 2.59
N ALA A 49 -8.36 -8.66 1.94
CA ALA A 49 -8.23 -8.66 0.48
C ALA A 49 -7.15 -9.62 0.03
N LEU A 50 -6.03 -9.65 0.72
CA LEU A 50 -4.96 -10.58 0.39
C LEU A 50 -5.40 -12.02 0.58
N ALA A 51 -6.14 -12.28 1.66
CA ALA A 51 -6.64 -13.62 1.93
C ALA A 51 -7.63 -14.09 0.86
N GLU A 52 -8.37 -13.15 0.28
CA GLU A 52 -9.34 -13.47 -0.77
C GLU A 52 -8.70 -13.50 -2.17
N GLY A 53 -7.41 -13.20 -2.25
CA GLY A 53 -6.72 -13.21 -3.54
C GLY A 53 -6.91 -11.95 -4.36
N LYS A 54 -7.42 -10.90 -3.76
CA LYS A 54 -7.56 -9.63 -4.48
C LYS A 54 -6.22 -8.94 -4.60
N PRO A 55 -5.95 -8.25 -5.72
CA PRO A 55 -4.67 -7.53 -5.86
C PRO A 55 -4.62 -6.34 -4.91
N VAL A 56 -3.47 -6.15 -4.29
CA VAL A 56 -3.19 -5.03 -3.42
C VAL A 56 -1.95 -4.33 -3.94
N TYR A 57 -2.05 -3.04 -4.21
CA TYR A 57 -0.94 -2.25 -4.74
C TYR A 57 -0.50 -1.22 -3.73
N LEU A 58 0.81 -1.06 -3.60
CA LEU A 58 1.41 -0.02 -2.78
C LEU A 58 2.07 1.01 -3.69
N TYR A 59 1.65 2.26 -3.57
CA TYR A 59 2.19 3.34 -4.38
C TYR A 59 3.53 3.76 -3.78
N THR A 60 4.63 3.40 -4.45
CA THR A 60 5.96 3.60 -3.86
C THR A 60 6.35 5.06 -3.63
N PRO A 61 5.99 6.01 -4.50
CA PRO A 61 6.31 7.41 -4.18
C PRO A 61 5.65 7.93 -2.92
N GLY A 62 4.63 7.24 -2.41
CA GLY A 62 3.99 7.62 -1.16
C GLY A 62 4.62 7.01 0.08
N LEU A 63 5.70 6.23 -0.08
CA LEU A 63 6.37 5.65 1.06
C LEU A 63 7.18 6.71 1.81
N PRO A 64 7.32 6.59 3.13
CA PRO A 64 8.13 7.54 3.88
C PRO A 64 9.60 7.41 3.51
N GLU A 65 10.32 8.52 3.65
CA GLU A 65 11.75 8.51 3.42
C GLU A 65 12.46 7.68 4.48
N ALA A 66 13.60 7.10 4.10
CA ALA A 66 14.39 6.33 5.05
C ALA A 66 14.86 7.24 6.18
N PRO A 67 14.63 6.85 7.44
CA PRO A 67 15.08 7.65 8.56
C PRO A 67 16.62 7.58 8.69
N LYS A 68 17.15 8.61 9.32
CA LYS A 68 18.60 8.63 9.56
C LYS A 68 19.00 7.62 10.64
N ASN A 69 18.07 7.26 11.48
CA ASN A 69 18.32 6.26 12.51
C ASN A 69 18.46 4.89 11.83
N ARG A 70 19.63 4.25 12.05
CA ARG A 70 19.94 3.00 11.35
C ARG A 70 18.96 1.88 11.72
N MET A 71 18.57 1.81 12.97
CA MET A 71 17.66 0.75 13.40
C MET A 71 16.27 0.95 12.83
N LEU A 72 15.79 2.19 12.77
CA LEU A 72 14.50 2.47 12.17
C LEU A 72 14.55 2.22 10.67
N SER A 73 15.67 2.52 10.03
CA SER A 73 15.81 2.24 8.60
C SER A 73 15.71 0.74 8.32
N GLY A 74 16.31 -0.06 9.19
CA GLY A 74 16.21 -1.51 9.08
C GLY A 74 14.78 -1.99 9.29
N SER A 75 14.08 -1.40 10.25
CA SER A 75 12.69 -1.76 10.50
C SER A 75 11.81 -1.40 9.30
N LEU A 76 12.08 -0.27 8.67
CA LEU A 76 11.35 0.13 7.49
C LEU A 76 11.55 -0.88 6.35
N ALA A 77 12.79 -1.28 6.13
CA ALA A 77 13.08 -2.27 5.08
C ALA A 77 12.40 -3.60 5.38
N SER A 78 12.38 -4.00 6.65
CA SER A 78 11.72 -5.24 7.05
C SER A 78 10.22 -5.17 6.83
N ALA A 79 9.61 -4.02 7.15
CA ALA A 79 8.18 -3.85 6.94
C ALA A 79 7.82 -3.95 5.46
N GLN A 80 8.61 -3.33 4.60
CA GLN A 80 8.37 -3.40 3.17
C GLN A 80 8.53 -4.82 2.65
N ARG A 81 9.52 -5.54 3.15
CA ARG A 81 9.74 -6.93 2.74
C ARG A 81 8.58 -7.81 3.17
N GLU A 82 8.06 -7.57 4.35
CA GLU A 82 6.92 -8.34 4.84
C GLU A 82 5.70 -8.14 3.94
N LEU A 83 5.44 -6.91 3.52
CA LEU A 83 4.34 -6.64 2.61
C LEU A 83 4.53 -7.36 1.28
N LYS A 84 5.73 -7.37 0.75
CA LYS A 84 6.01 -8.11 -0.48
C LYS A 84 5.78 -9.61 -0.29
N ASN A 85 6.16 -10.13 0.85
CA ASN A 85 5.98 -11.55 1.13
C ASN A 85 4.51 -11.93 1.21
N TRP A 86 3.67 -10.99 1.61
CA TRP A 86 2.22 -11.22 1.65
C TRP A 86 1.59 -11.12 0.27
N GLY A 87 2.31 -10.64 -0.72
CA GLY A 87 1.78 -10.51 -2.07
C GLY A 87 1.39 -9.12 -2.48
N VAL A 88 1.75 -8.11 -1.69
CA VAL A 88 1.48 -6.73 -2.06
C VAL A 88 2.37 -6.35 -3.24
N LEU A 89 1.77 -5.76 -4.26
CA LEU A 89 2.47 -5.35 -5.46
C LEU A 89 2.86 -3.89 -5.35
N PHE A 90 4.13 -3.59 -5.56
CA PHE A 90 4.62 -2.22 -5.47
C PHE A 90 4.53 -1.57 -6.85
N THR A 91 4.02 -0.36 -6.91
CA THR A 91 3.85 0.36 -8.18
C THR A 91 4.25 1.82 -8.00
N ASP A 92 4.82 2.39 -9.06
CA ASP A 92 5.20 3.79 -9.04
C ASP A 92 4.29 4.66 -9.90
N GLY A 93 3.14 4.14 -10.26
CA GLY A 93 2.20 4.85 -11.11
C GLY A 93 1.91 4.11 -12.39
N GLY A 94 2.48 2.95 -12.54
CA GLY A 94 2.09 2.03 -13.59
C GLY A 94 2.54 2.37 -14.98
N ARG A 95 3.46 3.28 -15.12
CA ARG A 95 3.97 3.58 -16.46
C ARG A 95 4.96 2.53 -16.89
N LYS A 96 4.78 2.15 -18.11
CA LYS A 96 5.65 1.16 -18.70
C LYS A 96 6.30 1.70 -19.93
#